data_e4c7cbf7f3c399e02ee8fa05d6dd2c20
#
_entry.id   e4c7cbf7f3c399e02ee8fa05d6dd2c20
#
_cell.length_a   1.000
_cell.length_b   1.000
_cell.length_c   1.000
_cell.angle_alpha   90.00
_cell.angle_beta   90.00
_cell.angle_gamma   90.00
#
_symmetry.space_group_name_H-M   'P 1'
#
loop_
_entity.id
_entity.type
_entity.pdbx_description
1 polymer ?
#
loop_
_entity_poly.entity_id
_entity_poly.type
_entity_poly.pdbx_seq_one_letter_code
_entity_poly.pdbx_strand_id
1 'polypeptide(L)'
;MNAVILVISLCLLASLAMIIQSVFLRKISVNYISLVIGFIGVLLVRGKIMSFEPELFMGLIIAPLLFFEGQQNRLYNIARSWKSIVSITVIMILIATIVASFSLRGILGLSLPLCFILAAISTPTDATATESVVHGLKVPKKISRYLKNESLFNDASGIILLNMAIGWYLSKNLQIGYTFVQFIYSALGGIIFGSVFSILLILIRQKLLRKNLQFVSNNYNPTTAILIFYLLTPILLYYFAEEINVSGIIAVVVAGLIHNAEAERSKLTNVAFIYNNFQSVRILSDLLNSIVFVGLGASLVLVLKGNLLPNRIDLAIIIGIILYLANVIIRYLYSFFVLRINNKDSWIFALGGIHGAVTFALAYTIDQTLISSNNFHLILFSEAVLIIISMIVPTVIFRFVLPKEKSDEEKEEEINHIKENMVNYALNELDKIYLPKKIHKQLKFDLKAQIDETSMKDFLFELRKSINIPEGSPDELEFRDEIYRYAFRLERNYLGQISQQKQEYRDEFLSLYREILLAEVLFLHSED
;
A
#
# COMPACT_ATOMS: atom_id res chain seq x y z
N MET A 1 -22.71 17.40 -6.61
CA MET A 1 -22.75 15.91 -6.48
C MET A 1 -22.40 15.60 -5.04
N ASN A 2 -23.18 14.78 -4.34
CA ASN A 2 -22.96 14.54 -2.90
C ASN A 2 -21.63 13.80 -2.67
N ALA A 3 -20.89 14.11 -1.58
CA ALA A 3 -19.63 13.44 -1.23
C ALA A 3 -19.73 11.90 -1.27
N VAL A 4 -20.89 11.36 -0.91
CA VAL A 4 -21.21 9.93 -0.99
C VAL A 4 -21.09 9.40 -2.42
N ILE A 5 -21.63 10.11 -3.43
CA ILE A 5 -21.55 9.70 -4.83
C ILE A 5 -20.08 9.72 -5.32
N LEU A 6 -19.29 10.69 -4.87
CA LEU A 6 -17.86 10.75 -5.18
C LEU A 6 -17.13 9.52 -4.65
N VAL A 7 -17.30 9.20 -3.35
CA VAL A 7 -16.66 8.04 -2.73
C VAL A 7 -17.07 6.75 -3.43
N ILE A 8 -18.37 6.56 -3.69
CA ILE A 8 -18.86 5.37 -4.41
C ILE A 8 -18.26 5.28 -5.82
N SER A 9 -18.19 6.40 -6.56
CA SER A 9 -17.61 6.41 -7.90
C SER A 9 -16.11 6.10 -7.90
N LEU A 10 -15.36 6.63 -6.93
CA LEU A 10 -13.94 6.30 -6.76
C LEU A 10 -13.73 4.82 -6.45
N CYS A 11 -14.53 4.25 -5.54
CA CYS A 11 -14.48 2.82 -5.21
C CYS A 11 -14.82 1.94 -6.44
N LEU A 12 -15.83 2.30 -7.23
CA LEU A 12 -16.21 1.57 -8.43
C LEU A 12 -15.09 1.63 -9.49
N LEU A 13 -14.53 2.80 -9.75
CA LEU A 13 -13.43 2.96 -10.70
C LEU A 13 -12.17 2.21 -10.24
N ALA A 14 -11.85 2.26 -8.95
CA ALA A 14 -10.74 1.50 -8.36
C ALA A 14 -10.96 -0.02 -8.52
N SER A 15 -12.15 -0.51 -8.20
CA SER A 15 -12.50 -1.93 -8.38
C SER A 15 -12.41 -2.35 -9.84
N LEU A 16 -12.88 -1.50 -10.77
CA LEU A 16 -12.78 -1.75 -12.21
C LEU A 16 -11.31 -1.83 -12.66
N ALA A 17 -10.44 -0.95 -12.13
CA ALA A 17 -9.01 -0.99 -12.42
C ALA A 17 -8.37 -2.32 -11.98
N MET A 18 -8.70 -2.79 -10.78
CA MET A 18 -8.22 -4.06 -10.25
C MET A 18 -8.71 -5.25 -11.09
N ILE A 19 -9.97 -5.25 -11.54
CA ILE A 19 -10.52 -6.28 -12.42
C ILE A 19 -9.80 -6.28 -13.79
N ILE A 20 -9.63 -5.10 -14.39
CA ILE A 20 -8.93 -4.99 -15.69
C ILE A 20 -7.50 -5.48 -15.58
N GLN A 21 -6.80 -5.14 -14.51
CA GLN A 21 -5.45 -5.62 -14.25
C GLN A 21 -5.41 -7.15 -14.14
N SER A 22 -6.26 -7.74 -13.31
CA SER A 22 -6.26 -9.18 -13.04
C SER A 22 -6.62 -10.04 -14.26
N VAL A 23 -7.50 -9.53 -15.14
CA VAL A 23 -8.00 -10.29 -16.28
C VAL A 23 -7.21 -10.01 -17.57
N PHE A 24 -6.92 -8.74 -17.87
CA PHE A 24 -6.42 -8.35 -19.19
C PHE A 24 -4.97 -7.84 -19.19
N LEU A 25 -4.51 -7.21 -18.10
CA LEU A 25 -3.25 -6.45 -18.08
C LEU A 25 -2.33 -6.85 -16.91
N ARG A 26 -2.16 -8.15 -16.65
CA ARG A 26 -1.38 -8.70 -15.53
C ARG A 26 0.06 -8.17 -15.45
N LYS A 27 0.67 -7.80 -16.58
CA LYS A 27 2.06 -7.27 -16.67
C LYS A 27 2.19 -5.79 -16.30
N ILE A 28 1.07 -5.09 -16.11
CA ILE A 28 1.05 -3.66 -15.79
C ILE A 28 0.59 -3.49 -14.35
N SER A 29 1.30 -2.65 -13.57
CA SER A 29 0.86 -2.33 -12.21
C SER A 29 -0.57 -1.75 -12.19
N VAL A 30 -1.38 -2.20 -11.22
CA VAL A 30 -2.74 -1.71 -11.02
C VAL A 30 -2.80 -0.18 -10.87
N ASN A 31 -1.76 0.43 -10.32
CA ASN A 31 -1.70 1.87 -10.07
C ASN A 31 -1.67 2.68 -11.38
N TYR A 32 -0.96 2.21 -12.42
CA TYR A 32 -1.02 2.86 -13.74
C TYR A 32 -2.39 2.73 -14.39
N ILE A 33 -3.03 1.57 -14.27
CA ILE A 33 -4.37 1.34 -14.80
C ILE A 33 -5.38 2.22 -14.06
N SER A 34 -5.28 2.32 -12.74
CA SER A 34 -6.10 3.19 -11.89
C SER A 34 -5.97 4.66 -12.29
N LEU A 35 -4.74 5.13 -12.51
CA LEU A 35 -4.47 6.49 -12.97
C LEU A 35 -5.14 6.77 -14.32
N VAL A 36 -4.99 5.86 -15.29
CA VAL A 36 -5.62 6.00 -16.62
C VAL A 36 -7.14 5.95 -16.52
N ILE A 37 -7.70 5.07 -15.70
CA ILE A 37 -9.15 4.97 -15.49
C ILE A 37 -9.69 6.23 -14.83
N GLY A 38 -9.00 6.78 -13.83
CA GLY A 38 -9.36 8.05 -13.22
C GLY A 38 -9.34 9.20 -14.23
N PHE A 39 -8.31 9.24 -15.07
CA PHE A 39 -8.18 10.22 -16.14
C PHE A 39 -9.32 10.12 -17.15
N ILE A 40 -9.62 8.94 -17.67
CA ILE A 40 -10.70 8.70 -18.62
C ILE A 40 -12.07 8.93 -17.97
N GLY A 41 -12.27 8.49 -16.72
CA GLY A 41 -13.53 8.64 -15.99
C GLY A 41 -13.98 10.10 -15.91
N VAL A 42 -13.07 11.01 -15.58
CA VAL A 42 -13.36 12.45 -15.54
C VAL A 42 -13.56 13.03 -16.95
N LEU A 43 -12.88 12.50 -17.97
CA LEU A 43 -13.12 12.94 -19.35
C LEU A 43 -14.52 12.62 -19.83
N LEU A 44 -15.10 11.51 -19.41
CA LEU A 44 -16.43 11.04 -19.80
C LEU A 44 -17.56 11.74 -19.03
N VAL A 45 -17.31 12.20 -17.80
CA VAL A 45 -18.33 12.90 -17.00
C VAL A 45 -18.51 14.32 -17.51
N ARG A 46 -19.70 14.59 -18.07
CA ARG A 46 -20.14 15.93 -18.55
C ARG A 46 -20.83 16.70 -17.43
N GLY A 47 -20.16 17.04 -16.35
CA GLY A 47 -20.80 17.76 -15.24
C GLY A 47 -19.80 18.57 -14.39
N LYS A 48 -20.32 19.39 -13.47
CA LYS A 48 -19.48 20.00 -12.42
C LYS A 48 -18.89 18.89 -11.57
N ILE A 49 -17.60 18.67 -11.71
CA ILE A 49 -16.84 17.77 -10.87
C ILE A 49 -16.64 18.47 -9.53
N MET A 50 -16.81 17.72 -8.45
CA MET A 50 -16.65 18.22 -7.09
C MET A 50 -15.23 18.77 -6.89
N SER A 51 -15.11 19.88 -6.16
CA SER A 51 -13.81 20.37 -5.71
C SER A 51 -13.10 19.28 -4.91
N PHE A 52 -11.84 19.08 -5.17
CA PHE A 52 -10.99 18.19 -4.39
C PHE A 52 -10.86 18.76 -2.97
N GLU A 53 -11.18 17.96 -1.95
CA GLU A 53 -11.07 18.33 -0.54
C GLU A 53 -9.85 17.65 0.09
N PRO A 54 -8.71 18.36 0.23
CA PRO A 54 -7.45 17.77 0.67
C PRO A 54 -7.53 17.13 2.06
N GLU A 55 -8.22 17.77 3.01
CA GLU A 55 -8.35 17.29 4.38
C GLU A 55 -9.06 15.93 4.45
N LEU A 56 -10.16 15.78 3.71
CA LEU A 56 -10.86 14.49 3.62
C LEU A 56 -9.98 13.44 2.95
N PHE A 57 -9.26 13.82 1.90
CA PHE A 57 -8.36 12.90 1.20
C PHE A 57 -7.22 12.43 2.12
N MET A 58 -6.60 13.34 2.86
CA MET A 58 -5.53 13.02 3.80
C MET A 58 -6.03 12.14 4.96
N GLY A 59 -7.17 12.48 5.57
CA GLY A 59 -7.69 11.77 6.73
C GLY A 59 -8.35 10.43 6.42
N LEU A 60 -9.10 10.34 5.31
CA LEU A 60 -9.88 9.13 5.00
C LEU A 60 -9.14 8.13 4.08
N ILE A 61 -8.13 8.58 3.34
CA ILE A 61 -7.43 7.73 2.37
C ILE A 61 -5.95 7.58 2.74
N ILE A 62 -5.21 8.71 2.84
CA ILE A 62 -3.76 8.66 3.07
C ILE A 62 -3.43 8.17 4.49
N ALA A 63 -4.11 8.66 5.52
CA ALA A 63 -3.82 8.26 6.89
C ALA A 63 -4.03 6.74 7.14
N PRO A 64 -5.14 6.09 6.71
CA PRO A 64 -5.26 4.64 6.76
C PRO A 64 -4.20 3.92 5.94
N LEU A 65 -3.88 4.42 4.74
CA LEU A 65 -2.85 3.81 3.89
C LEU A 65 -1.49 3.78 4.59
N LEU A 66 -1.04 4.91 5.12
CA LEU A 66 0.23 5.03 5.84
C LEU A 66 0.26 4.21 7.15
N PHE A 67 -0.88 4.08 7.83
CA PHE A 67 -1.02 3.19 8.98
C PHE A 67 -0.80 1.73 8.57
N PHE A 68 -1.39 1.28 7.46
CA PHE A 68 -1.22 -0.09 6.95
C PHE A 68 0.19 -0.34 6.42
N GLU A 69 0.80 0.65 5.78
CA GLU A 69 2.22 0.58 5.40
C GLU A 69 3.13 0.51 6.63
N GLY A 70 2.83 1.27 7.68
CA GLY A 70 3.51 1.19 8.97
C GLY A 70 3.45 -0.23 9.56
N GLN A 71 2.30 -0.92 9.43
CA GLN A 71 2.14 -2.30 9.89
C GLN A 71 2.95 -3.34 9.11
N GLN A 72 3.35 -3.05 7.89
CA GLN A 72 4.22 -3.94 7.12
C GLN A 72 5.69 -3.83 7.54
N ASN A 73 6.02 -2.86 8.39
CA ASN A 73 7.37 -2.59 8.82
C ASN A 73 7.59 -2.96 10.29
N ARG A 74 8.71 -3.63 10.58
CA ARG A 74 9.07 -4.00 11.96
C ARG A 74 9.60 -2.80 12.72
N LEU A 75 8.99 -2.49 13.86
CA LEU A 75 9.40 -1.39 14.74
C LEU A 75 10.91 -1.47 15.09
N TYR A 76 11.43 -2.68 15.34
CA TYR A 76 12.84 -2.89 15.62
C TYR A 76 13.78 -2.39 14.48
N ASN A 77 13.39 -2.65 13.23
CA ASN A 77 14.20 -2.24 12.07
C ASN A 77 14.19 -0.70 11.90
N ILE A 78 13.04 -0.08 12.11
CA ILE A 78 12.88 1.39 12.09
C ILE A 78 13.69 2.02 13.22
N ALA A 79 13.53 1.52 14.46
CA ALA A 79 14.27 2.01 15.61
C ALA A 79 15.80 1.86 15.45
N ARG A 80 16.28 0.77 14.85
CA ARG A 80 17.70 0.59 14.56
C ARG A 80 18.21 1.54 13.47
N SER A 81 17.36 1.92 12.53
CA SER A 81 17.70 2.75 11.37
C SER A 81 17.37 4.23 11.56
N TRP A 82 16.96 4.67 12.76
CA TRP A 82 16.42 6.02 13.00
C TRP A 82 17.34 7.15 12.52
N LYS A 83 18.67 7.02 12.70
CA LYS A 83 19.64 8.02 12.24
C LYS A 83 19.62 8.19 10.73
N SER A 84 19.52 7.08 10.00
CA SER A 84 19.43 7.08 8.55
C SER A 84 18.08 7.63 8.08
N ILE A 85 17.01 7.30 8.79
CA ILE A 85 15.66 7.81 8.48
C ILE A 85 15.63 9.33 8.65
N VAL A 86 16.00 9.85 9.81
CA VAL A 86 16.06 11.30 10.05
C VAL A 86 16.99 12.00 9.05
N SER A 87 18.14 11.38 8.75
CA SER A 87 19.07 11.92 7.76
C SER A 87 18.42 12.08 6.37
N ILE A 88 17.67 11.10 5.91
CA ILE A 88 17.03 11.12 4.58
C ILE A 88 15.75 11.99 4.60
N THR A 89 14.90 11.85 5.62
CA THR A 89 13.59 12.51 5.64
C THR A 89 13.61 13.95 6.14
N VAL A 90 14.68 14.37 6.81
CA VAL A 90 14.81 15.76 7.30
C VAL A 90 15.97 16.46 6.60
N ILE A 91 17.21 15.96 6.74
CA ILE A 91 18.38 16.69 6.25
C ILE A 91 18.41 16.74 4.72
N MET A 92 18.24 15.60 4.06
CA MET A 92 18.22 15.55 2.59
C MET A 92 17.09 16.42 2.02
N ILE A 93 15.88 16.35 2.60
CA ILE A 93 14.72 17.12 2.17
C ILE A 93 14.97 18.62 2.34
N LEU A 94 15.51 19.07 3.47
CA LEU A 94 15.89 20.47 3.67
C LEU A 94 16.87 20.97 2.60
N ILE A 95 17.92 20.18 2.32
CA ILE A 95 18.90 20.52 1.28
C ILE A 95 18.21 20.56 -0.09
N ALA A 96 17.37 19.58 -0.41
CA ALA A 96 16.64 19.53 -1.68
C ALA A 96 15.73 20.76 -1.85
N THR A 97 14.94 21.09 -0.82
CA THR A 97 14.07 22.27 -0.83
C THR A 97 14.85 23.57 -1.05
N ILE A 98 15.98 23.74 -0.34
CA ILE A 98 16.82 24.92 -0.48
C ILE A 98 17.39 25.02 -1.89
N VAL A 99 17.99 23.94 -2.40
CA VAL A 99 18.61 23.94 -3.74
C VAL A 99 17.58 24.14 -4.83
N ALA A 100 16.44 23.45 -4.75
CA ALA A 100 15.34 23.62 -5.70
C ALA A 100 14.82 25.06 -5.71
N SER A 101 14.61 25.66 -4.54
CA SER A 101 14.13 27.05 -4.42
C SER A 101 15.10 28.07 -5.00
N PHE A 102 16.38 27.95 -4.71
CA PHE A 102 17.40 28.84 -5.28
C PHE A 102 17.59 28.62 -6.78
N SER A 103 17.45 27.39 -7.26
CA SER A 103 17.48 27.08 -8.71
C SER A 103 16.32 27.75 -9.44
N LEU A 104 15.08 27.63 -8.91
CA LEU A 104 13.91 28.30 -9.47
C LEU A 104 14.07 29.83 -9.49
N ARG A 105 14.54 30.41 -8.38
CA ARG A 105 14.80 31.85 -8.31
C ARG A 105 15.86 32.30 -9.32
N GLY A 106 16.99 31.57 -9.39
CA GLY A 106 18.11 31.95 -10.25
C GLY A 106 17.79 31.84 -11.73
N ILE A 107 16.99 30.85 -12.13
CA ILE A 107 16.68 30.59 -13.55
C ILE A 107 15.45 31.41 -14.00
N LEU A 108 14.42 31.51 -13.15
CA LEU A 108 13.12 32.06 -13.54
C LEU A 108 12.80 33.42 -12.91
N GLY A 109 13.60 33.89 -11.95
CA GLY A 109 13.39 35.18 -11.29
C GLY A 109 12.14 35.26 -10.40
N LEU A 110 11.56 34.12 -10.01
CA LEU A 110 10.38 34.08 -9.14
C LEU A 110 10.71 34.56 -7.72
N SER A 111 9.68 34.97 -6.97
CA SER A 111 9.86 35.36 -5.56
C SER A 111 10.31 34.16 -4.73
N LEU A 112 11.28 34.37 -3.84
CA LEU A 112 11.88 33.29 -3.05
C LEU A 112 10.85 32.53 -2.21
N PRO A 113 9.88 33.17 -1.52
CA PRO A 113 8.84 32.42 -0.82
C PRO A 113 8.01 31.49 -1.72
N LEU A 114 7.66 31.94 -2.94
CA LEU A 114 6.94 31.10 -3.90
C LEU A 114 7.80 29.90 -4.36
N CYS A 115 9.09 30.12 -4.58
CA CYS A 115 10.02 29.03 -4.90
C CYS A 115 10.11 27.99 -3.76
N PHE A 116 10.07 28.46 -2.50
CA PHE A 116 10.06 27.55 -1.34
C PHE A 116 8.74 26.79 -1.21
N ILE A 117 7.60 27.39 -1.53
CA ILE A 117 6.31 26.69 -1.59
C ILE A 117 6.38 25.55 -2.62
N LEU A 118 6.76 25.85 -3.86
CA LEU A 118 6.93 24.86 -4.93
C LEU A 118 7.91 23.74 -4.52
N ALA A 119 9.06 24.12 -3.99
CA ALA A 119 10.05 23.14 -3.58
C ALA A 119 9.59 22.27 -2.39
N ALA A 120 8.85 22.83 -1.42
CA ALA A 120 8.34 22.07 -0.28
C ALA A 120 7.28 21.04 -0.71
N ILE A 121 6.37 21.42 -1.61
CA ILE A 121 5.36 20.49 -2.15
C ILE A 121 6.02 19.36 -2.94
N SER A 122 7.13 19.64 -3.62
CA SER A 122 7.87 18.66 -4.41
C SER A 122 8.73 17.69 -3.58
N THR A 123 8.69 17.73 -2.24
CA THR A 123 9.55 16.85 -1.41
C THR A 123 8.94 15.48 -1.09
N PRO A 124 7.63 15.31 -0.86
CA PRO A 124 7.06 14.01 -0.59
C PRO A 124 7.25 13.03 -1.74
N THR A 125 7.63 11.79 -1.39
CA THR A 125 7.73 10.69 -2.35
C THR A 125 6.81 9.55 -1.93
N ASP A 126 6.30 8.81 -2.90
CA ASP A 126 5.28 7.79 -2.74
C ASP A 126 5.87 6.39 -2.96
N ALA A 127 5.84 5.55 -1.91
CA ALA A 127 6.34 4.17 -1.97
C ALA A 127 5.54 3.33 -2.97
N THR A 128 4.23 3.52 -3.05
CA THR A 128 3.36 2.73 -3.93
C THR A 128 3.52 3.11 -5.39
N ALA A 129 3.75 4.41 -5.66
CA ALA A 129 4.17 4.88 -6.97
C ALA A 129 5.53 4.28 -7.36
N THR A 130 6.48 4.24 -6.43
CA THR A 130 7.79 3.62 -6.65
C THR A 130 7.66 2.12 -6.95
N GLU A 131 6.87 1.37 -6.19
CA GLU A 131 6.60 -0.05 -6.45
C GLU A 131 5.97 -0.29 -7.82
N SER A 132 5.11 0.62 -8.27
CA SER A 132 4.50 0.55 -9.61
C SER A 132 5.52 0.72 -10.73
N VAL A 133 6.44 1.66 -10.56
CA VAL A 133 7.50 1.94 -11.55
C VAL A 133 8.51 0.81 -11.67
N VAL A 134 8.84 0.15 -10.54
CA VAL A 134 9.78 -0.98 -10.52
C VAL A 134 9.10 -2.34 -10.67
N HIS A 135 7.81 -2.37 -10.98
CA HIS A 135 7.05 -3.61 -11.12
C HIS A 135 7.69 -4.58 -12.12
N GLY A 136 7.92 -5.83 -11.70
CA GLY A 136 8.62 -6.85 -12.49
C GLY A 136 10.15 -6.66 -12.62
N LEU A 137 10.74 -5.77 -11.79
CA LEU A 137 12.17 -5.50 -11.77
C LEU A 137 12.76 -5.75 -10.38
N LYS A 138 13.98 -6.28 -10.32
CA LYS A 138 14.67 -6.59 -9.06
C LYS A 138 15.48 -5.40 -8.56
N VAL A 139 14.93 -4.69 -7.58
CA VAL A 139 15.61 -3.59 -6.89
C VAL A 139 16.54 -4.13 -5.79
N PRO A 140 17.78 -3.58 -5.60
CA PRO A 140 18.63 -3.96 -4.50
C PRO A 140 17.94 -3.75 -3.14
N LYS A 141 17.92 -4.78 -2.28
CA LYS A 141 17.19 -4.78 -0.99
C LYS A 141 17.52 -3.57 -0.09
N LYS A 142 18.78 -3.10 -0.13
CA LYS A 142 19.21 -1.94 0.65
C LYS A 142 18.54 -0.66 0.16
N ILE A 143 18.45 -0.48 -1.16
CA ILE A 143 17.85 0.70 -1.79
C ILE A 143 16.33 0.70 -1.59
N SER A 144 15.66 -0.43 -1.83
CA SER A 144 14.24 -0.58 -1.57
C SER A 144 13.87 -0.20 -0.13
N ARG A 145 14.69 -0.61 0.85
CA ARG A 145 14.50 -0.23 2.27
C ARG A 145 14.65 1.27 2.49
N TYR A 146 15.63 1.92 1.87
CA TYR A 146 15.80 3.38 2.00
C TYR A 146 14.62 4.14 1.40
N LEU A 147 14.15 3.74 0.21
CA LEU A 147 12.99 4.35 -0.44
C LEU A 147 11.71 4.19 0.38
N LYS A 148 11.45 2.98 0.90
CA LYS A 148 10.29 2.73 1.77
C LYS A 148 10.37 3.53 3.08
N ASN A 149 11.53 3.57 3.72
CA ASN A 149 11.69 4.33 4.96
C ASN A 149 11.56 5.84 4.74
N GLU A 150 12.03 6.33 3.60
CA GLU A 150 11.90 7.73 3.21
C GLU A 150 10.42 8.10 3.06
N SER A 151 9.70 7.37 2.22
CA SER A 151 8.31 7.65 1.92
C SER A 151 7.38 7.59 3.14
N LEU A 152 7.68 6.74 4.14
CA LEU A 152 6.88 6.67 5.36
C LEU A 152 6.90 7.95 6.22
N PHE A 153 7.96 8.76 6.13
CA PHE A 153 8.16 9.87 7.06
C PHE A 153 8.37 11.23 6.38
N ASN A 154 8.62 11.27 5.06
CA ASN A 154 8.94 12.50 4.36
C ASN A 154 7.74 13.43 4.17
N ASP A 155 6.53 12.88 4.14
CA ASP A 155 5.29 13.65 4.01
C ASP A 155 5.15 14.69 5.11
N ALA A 156 5.44 14.29 6.35
CA ALA A 156 5.41 15.21 7.49
C ALA A 156 6.44 16.34 7.34
N SER A 157 7.64 16.03 6.83
CA SER A 157 8.65 17.06 6.57
C SER A 157 8.20 18.04 5.48
N GLY A 158 7.58 17.52 4.42
CA GLY A 158 7.01 18.34 3.34
C GLY A 158 5.91 19.29 3.83
N ILE A 159 4.97 18.80 4.63
CA ILE A 159 3.89 19.63 5.22
C ILE A 159 4.45 20.76 6.07
N ILE A 160 5.40 20.46 6.93
CA ILE A 160 5.97 21.47 7.84
C ILE A 160 6.74 22.53 7.04
N LEU A 161 7.53 22.12 6.03
CA LEU A 161 8.24 23.05 5.15
C LEU A 161 7.26 23.89 4.33
N LEU A 162 6.16 23.31 3.87
CA LEU A 162 5.11 24.02 3.16
C LEU A 162 4.45 25.08 4.04
N ASN A 163 4.06 24.74 5.27
CA ASN A 163 3.47 25.67 6.23
C ASN A 163 4.43 26.82 6.55
N MET A 164 5.72 26.54 6.70
CA MET A 164 6.76 27.54 6.85
C MET A 164 6.82 28.48 5.63
N ALA A 165 6.83 27.90 4.43
CA ALA A 165 6.93 28.67 3.20
C ALA A 165 5.70 29.57 2.97
N ILE A 166 4.50 29.07 3.28
CA ILE A 166 3.25 29.85 3.25
C ILE A 166 3.31 30.99 4.27
N GLY A 167 3.69 30.70 5.51
CA GLY A 167 3.87 31.73 6.54
C GLY A 167 4.85 32.83 6.13
N TRP A 168 5.97 32.44 5.49
CA TRP A 168 6.93 33.39 4.92
C TRP A 168 6.34 34.20 3.75
N TYR A 169 5.60 33.56 2.87
CA TYR A 169 4.95 34.23 1.74
C TYR A 169 3.98 35.34 2.21
N LEU A 170 3.21 35.07 3.28
CA LEU A 170 2.22 35.98 3.84
C LEU A 170 2.84 37.09 4.68
N SER A 171 3.72 36.74 5.63
CA SER A 171 4.32 37.69 6.58
C SER A 171 5.50 38.46 6.01
N LYS A 172 6.07 38.02 4.88
CA LYS A 172 7.32 38.52 4.27
C LYS A 172 8.55 38.39 5.19
N ASN A 173 8.41 37.78 6.36
CA ASN A 173 9.46 37.56 7.33
C ASN A 173 9.64 36.06 7.59
N LEU A 174 10.87 35.56 7.46
CA LEU A 174 11.21 34.16 7.73
C LEU A 174 11.50 33.97 9.22
N GLN A 175 10.62 33.28 9.93
CA GLN A 175 10.74 33.00 11.36
C GLN A 175 11.36 31.61 11.59
N ILE A 176 12.64 31.43 11.27
CA ILE A 176 13.33 30.13 11.32
C ILE A 176 13.24 29.47 12.71
N GLY A 177 13.47 30.26 13.79
CA GLY A 177 13.46 29.73 15.16
C GLY A 177 12.08 29.19 15.57
N TYR A 178 11.01 29.93 15.30
CA TYR A 178 9.65 29.51 15.60
C TYR A 178 9.28 28.23 14.81
N THR A 179 9.61 28.21 13.54
CA THR A 179 9.33 27.07 12.67
C THR A 179 10.08 25.81 13.09
N PHE A 180 11.35 25.95 13.52
CA PHE A 180 12.13 24.82 14.03
C PHE A 180 11.51 24.22 15.31
N VAL A 181 11.08 25.07 16.24
CA VAL A 181 10.38 24.63 17.46
C VAL A 181 9.07 23.94 17.10
N GLN A 182 8.28 24.51 16.18
CA GLN A 182 7.03 23.93 15.71
C GLN A 182 7.24 22.58 14.99
N PHE A 183 8.33 22.45 14.22
CA PHE A 183 8.72 21.17 13.61
C PHE A 183 8.96 20.09 14.67
N ILE A 184 9.78 20.41 15.68
CA ILE A 184 10.07 19.47 16.76
C ILE A 184 8.81 19.12 17.54
N TYR A 185 7.97 20.12 17.87
CA TYR A 185 6.72 19.90 18.57
C TYR A 185 5.78 18.99 17.77
N SER A 186 5.57 19.28 16.49
CA SER A 186 4.68 18.52 15.62
C SER A 186 5.19 17.07 15.42
N ALA A 187 6.47 16.88 15.16
CA ALA A 187 7.05 15.56 14.91
C ALA A 187 7.11 14.71 16.20
N LEU A 188 7.71 15.23 17.29
CA LEU A 188 7.78 14.49 18.55
C LEU A 188 6.41 14.32 19.19
N GLY A 189 5.54 15.33 19.12
CA GLY A 189 4.15 15.25 19.55
C GLY A 189 3.40 14.15 18.82
N GLY A 190 3.55 14.04 17.50
CA GLY A 190 2.97 12.97 16.68
C GLY A 190 3.45 11.59 17.11
N ILE A 191 4.77 11.42 17.36
CA ILE A 191 5.33 10.15 17.85
C ILE A 191 4.75 9.79 19.22
N ILE A 192 4.73 10.72 20.16
CA ILE A 192 4.25 10.48 21.53
C ILE A 192 2.74 10.19 21.50
N PHE A 193 1.96 11.03 20.83
CA PHE A 193 0.51 10.88 20.74
C PHE A 193 0.13 9.56 20.06
N GLY A 194 0.73 9.26 18.91
CA GLY A 194 0.53 8.00 18.18
C GLY A 194 0.88 6.78 19.04
N SER A 195 1.97 6.85 19.81
CA SER A 195 2.39 5.76 20.70
C SER A 195 1.41 5.55 21.86
N VAL A 196 1.06 6.62 22.57
CA VAL A 196 0.16 6.54 23.74
C VAL A 196 -1.22 6.07 23.33
N PHE A 197 -1.78 6.66 22.27
CA PHE A 197 -3.09 6.29 21.75
C PHE A 197 -3.14 4.83 21.29
N SER A 198 -2.12 4.38 20.57
CA SER A 198 -2.02 2.99 20.11
C SER A 198 -1.93 2.00 21.27
N ILE A 199 -1.08 2.28 22.25
CA ILE A 199 -0.95 1.41 23.42
C ILE A 199 -2.29 1.31 24.16
N LEU A 200 -3.00 2.44 24.35
CA LEU A 200 -4.31 2.46 24.98
C LEU A 200 -5.32 1.59 24.22
N LEU A 201 -5.38 1.75 22.88
CA LEU A 201 -6.29 0.95 22.05
C LEU A 201 -5.94 -0.54 22.06
N ILE A 202 -4.66 -0.89 22.05
CA ILE A 202 -4.20 -2.28 22.16
C ILE A 202 -4.63 -2.89 23.49
N LEU A 203 -4.47 -2.17 24.61
CA LEU A 203 -4.88 -2.64 25.93
C LEU A 203 -6.40 -2.87 26.01
N ILE A 204 -7.20 -1.95 25.47
CA ILE A 204 -8.65 -2.09 25.40
C ILE A 204 -9.02 -3.32 24.57
N ARG A 205 -8.45 -3.45 23.38
CA ARG A 205 -8.69 -4.58 22.48
C ARG A 205 -8.30 -5.91 23.09
N GLN A 206 -7.12 -6.02 23.68
CA GLN A 206 -6.67 -7.24 24.34
C GLN A 206 -7.58 -7.64 25.52
N LYS A 207 -8.07 -6.67 26.29
CA LYS A 207 -9.03 -6.92 27.37
C LYS A 207 -10.36 -7.44 26.82
N LEU A 208 -10.84 -6.89 25.71
CA LEU A 208 -12.07 -7.35 25.04
C LEU A 208 -11.91 -8.76 24.47
N LEU A 209 -10.81 -9.03 23.76
CA LEU A 209 -10.54 -10.35 23.19
C LEU A 209 -10.43 -11.44 24.27
N ARG A 210 -9.76 -11.16 25.38
CA ARG A 210 -9.62 -12.13 26.49
C ARG A 210 -10.95 -12.44 27.18
N LYS A 211 -11.86 -11.46 27.32
CA LYS A 211 -13.19 -11.69 27.87
C LYS A 211 -14.05 -12.58 26.97
N ASN A 212 -13.92 -12.44 25.66
CA ASN A 212 -14.71 -13.19 24.68
C ASN A 212 -14.33 -14.67 24.57
N LEU A 213 -13.08 -15.03 24.86
CA LEU A 213 -12.65 -16.44 24.92
C LEU A 213 -13.37 -17.24 26.02
N GLN A 214 -14.02 -16.58 26.98
CA GLN A 214 -14.81 -17.19 28.04
C GLN A 214 -16.29 -17.41 27.70
N PHE A 215 -16.80 -16.79 26.59
CA PHE A 215 -18.20 -16.88 26.17
C PHE A 215 -18.31 -17.47 24.75
N VAL A 216 -18.05 -18.78 24.63
CA VAL A 216 -18.20 -19.53 23.35
C VAL A 216 -19.67 -19.82 22.99
N SER A 217 -20.62 -19.28 23.77
CA SER A 217 -22.05 -19.52 23.53
C SER A 217 -22.76 -18.20 23.31
N ASN A 218 -22.96 -17.85 22.05
CA ASN A 218 -24.12 -17.14 21.48
C ASN A 218 -23.75 -16.41 20.18
N ASN A 219 -24.71 -16.34 19.28
CA ASN A 219 -24.73 -15.79 17.91
C ASN A 219 -24.14 -14.37 17.69
N TYR A 220 -23.36 -13.81 18.61
CA TYR A 220 -22.74 -12.50 18.49
C TYR A 220 -21.23 -12.64 18.36
N ASN A 221 -20.68 -12.29 17.18
CA ASN A 221 -19.25 -12.33 16.94
C ASN A 221 -18.61 -10.96 17.24
N PRO A 222 -18.11 -10.72 18.47
CA PRO A 222 -17.49 -9.46 18.84
C PRO A 222 -16.19 -9.16 18.09
N THR A 223 -15.61 -10.17 17.44
CA THR A 223 -14.40 -10.04 16.63
C THR A 223 -14.64 -9.07 15.47
N THR A 224 -15.83 -9.08 14.86
CA THR A 224 -16.19 -8.15 13.76
C THR A 224 -16.21 -6.70 14.24
N ALA A 225 -16.85 -6.41 15.40
CA ALA A 225 -16.88 -5.06 15.94
C ALA A 225 -15.48 -4.54 16.30
N ILE A 226 -14.64 -5.39 16.88
CA ILE A 226 -13.24 -5.08 17.20
C ILE A 226 -12.43 -4.82 15.91
N LEU A 227 -12.67 -5.57 14.86
CA LEU A 227 -12.01 -5.38 13.56
C LEU A 227 -12.41 -4.06 12.92
N ILE A 228 -13.71 -3.72 12.90
CA ILE A 228 -14.19 -2.44 12.38
C ILE A 228 -13.56 -1.28 13.14
N PHE A 229 -13.55 -1.34 14.47
CA PHE A 229 -12.93 -0.32 15.30
C PHE A 229 -11.42 -0.18 15.01
N TYR A 230 -10.75 -1.30 14.78
CA TYR A 230 -9.35 -1.32 14.38
C TYR A 230 -9.11 -0.63 13.03
N LEU A 231 -9.96 -0.87 12.02
CA LEU A 231 -9.85 -0.25 10.72
C LEU A 231 -10.14 1.26 10.74
N LEU A 232 -10.98 1.72 11.68
CA LEU A 232 -11.27 3.14 11.90
C LEU A 232 -10.17 3.87 12.70
N THR A 233 -9.32 3.12 13.40
CA THR A 233 -8.25 3.69 14.26
C THR A 233 -7.40 4.75 13.55
N PRO A 234 -6.87 4.55 12.34
CA PRO A 234 -6.03 5.55 11.69
C PRO A 234 -6.76 6.85 11.39
N ILE A 235 -8.03 6.79 11.02
CA ILE A 235 -8.86 7.97 10.75
C ILE A 235 -9.02 8.79 12.02
N LEU A 236 -9.46 8.15 13.10
CA LEU A 236 -9.64 8.82 14.38
C LEU A 236 -8.33 9.42 14.90
N LEU A 237 -7.26 8.64 14.82
CA LEU A 237 -5.94 9.08 15.28
C LEU A 237 -5.43 10.29 14.48
N TYR A 238 -5.61 10.29 13.16
CA TYR A 238 -5.22 11.41 12.32
C TYR A 238 -5.92 12.70 12.75
N TYR A 239 -7.25 12.70 12.81
CA TYR A 239 -8.00 13.91 13.15
C TYR A 239 -7.75 14.38 14.59
N PHE A 240 -7.63 13.48 15.57
CA PHE A 240 -7.29 13.88 16.95
C PHE A 240 -5.87 14.45 17.06
N ALA A 241 -4.91 13.95 16.27
CA ALA A 241 -3.57 14.49 16.27
C ALA A 241 -3.52 15.90 15.66
N GLU A 242 -4.20 16.10 14.51
CA GLU A 242 -4.28 17.42 13.85
C GLU A 242 -4.98 18.45 14.74
N GLU A 243 -6.03 18.07 15.47
CA GLU A 243 -6.77 18.96 16.41
C GLU A 243 -5.86 19.51 17.53
N ILE A 244 -4.88 18.77 17.98
CA ILE A 244 -3.89 19.23 18.97
C ILE A 244 -2.60 19.80 18.33
N ASN A 245 -2.64 20.07 17.02
CA ASN A 245 -1.52 20.62 16.23
C ASN A 245 -0.24 19.77 16.27
N VAL A 246 -0.37 18.43 16.32
CA VAL A 246 0.75 17.51 16.11
C VAL A 246 0.53 16.75 14.81
N SER A 247 1.61 16.22 14.22
CA SER A 247 1.52 15.55 12.91
C SER A 247 0.67 14.28 12.98
N GLY A 248 -0.52 14.32 12.38
CA GLY A 248 -1.39 13.16 12.22
C GLY A 248 -0.76 12.06 11.37
N ILE A 249 0.03 12.43 10.35
CA ILE A 249 0.76 11.48 9.52
C ILE A 249 1.79 10.68 10.34
N ILE A 250 2.62 11.36 11.12
CA ILE A 250 3.60 10.67 11.99
C ILE A 250 2.86 9.81 13.03
N ALA A 251 1.79 10.33 13.60
CA ALA A 251 1.01 9.60 14.60
C ALA A 251 0.46 8.27 14.04
N VAL A 252 -0.12 8.27 12.84
CA VAL A 252 -0.68 7.05 12.23
C VAL A 252 0.40 6.05 11.80
N VAL A 253 1.55 6.52 11.28
CA VAL A 253 2.69 5.65 10.93
C VAL A 253 3.24 4.96 12.17
N VAL A 254 3.48 5.70 13.25
CA VAL A 254 3.97 5.15 14.53
C VAL A 254 2.96 4.18 15.13
N ALA A 255 1.67 4.50 15.03
CA ALA A 255 0.59 3.61 15.44
C ALA A 255 0.63 2.30 14.66
N GLY A 256 0.79 2.34 13.34
CA GLY A 256 0.93 1.17 12.49
C GLY A 256 2.10 0.28 12.92
N LEU A 257 3.27 0.86 13.18
CA LEU A 257 4.45 0.15 13.67
C LEU A 257 4.22 -0.55 15.02
N ILE A 258 3.53 0.11 15.95
CA ILE A 258 3.22 -0.45 17.27
C ILE A 258 2.21 -1.59 17.16
N HIS A 259 1.18 -1.44 16.32
CA HIS A 259 0.20 -2.49 16.06
C HIS A 259 0.84 -3.71 15.38
N ASN A 260 1.83 -3.52 14.50
CA ASN A 260 2.60 -4.63 13.96
C ASN A 260 3.40 -5.37 15.06
N ALA A 261 4.05 -4.64 15.96
CA ALA A 261 4.81 -5.25 17.04
C ALA A 261 3.90 -6.06 17.99
N GLU A 262 2.68 -5.59 18.24
CA GLU A 262 1.68 -6.34 19.00
C GLU A 262 1.19 -7.58 18.23
N ALA A 263 0.88 -7.45 16.94
CA ALA A 263 0.45 -8.56 16.11
C ALA A 263 1.51 -9.67 16.05
N GLU A 264 2.80 -9.31 15.93
CA GLU A 264 3.90 -10.31 15.96
C GLU A 264 3.95 -11.09 17.28
N ARG A 265 3.62 -10.48 18.42
CA ARG A 265 3.58 -11.15 19.73
C ARG A 265 2.32 -11.96 19.96
N SER A 266 1.21 -11.55 19.38
CA SER A 266 -0.11 -12.15 19.63
C SER A 266 -0.47 -13.26 18.63
N LYS A 267 0.42 -13.64 17.72
CA LYS A 267 0.18 -14.63 16.65
C LYS A 267 -0.38 -15.96 17.14
N LEU A 268 0.00 -16.41 18.34
CA LEU A 268 -0.44 -17.68 18.90
C LEU A 268 -1.64 -17.55 19.85
N THR A 269 -1.96 -16.35 20.31
CA THR A 269 -3.03 -16.15 21.29
C THR A 269 -4.37 -15.80 20.65
N ASN A 270 -4.36 -15.13 19.48
CA ASN A 270 -5.56 -14.63 18.81
C ASN A 270 -5.47 -14.88 17.29
N VAL A 271 -5.21 -16.13 16.89
CA VAL A 271 -4.90 -16.50 15.51
C VAL A 271 -5.98 -16.04 14.54
N ALA A 272 -7.26 -16.33 14.84
CA ALA A 272 -8.38 -15.97 13.95
C ALA A 272 -8.51 -14.44 13.77
N PHE A 273 -8.39 -13.66 14.86
CA PHE A 273 -8.45 -12.21 14.77
C PHE A 273 -7.29 -11.66 13.93
N ILE A 274 -6.07 -12.12 14.17
CA ILE A 274 -4.87 -11.66 13.44
C ILE A 274 -4.96 -12.03 11.97
N TYR A 275 -5.42 -13.23 11.64
CA TYR A 275 -5.62 -13.66 10.27
C TYR A 275 -6.64 -12.79 9.53
N ASN A 276 -7.83 -12.59 10.12
CA ASN A 276 -8.88 -11.74 9.55
C ASN A 276 -8.41 -10.29 9.40
N ASN A 277 -7.65 -9.81 10.38
CA ASN A 277 -7.05 -8.47 10.32
C ASN A 277 -6.07 -8.33 9.14
N PHE A 278 -5.14 -9.26 8.95
CA PHE A 278 -4.21 -9.23 7.82
C PHE A 278 -4.93 -9.25 6.47
N GLN A 279 -5.96 -10.07 6.33
CA GLN A 279 -6.75 -10.12 5.09
C GLN A 279 -7.50 -8.81 4.83
N SER A 280 -8.16 -8.27 5.86
CA SER A 280 -8.91 -7.01 5.76
C SER A 280 -7.98 -5.82 5.44
N VAL A 281 -6.84 -5.75 6.12
CA VAL A 281 -5.81 -4.72 5.88
C VAL A 281 -5.30 -4.79 4.45
N ARG A 282 -5.01 -6.00 3.94
CA ARG A 282 -4.53 -6.18 2.57
C ARG A 282 -5.55 -5.70 1.55
N ILE A 283 -6.81 -6.17 1.66
CA ILE A 283 -7.90 -5.79 0.74
C ILE A 283 -8.11 -4.27 0.78
N LEU A 284 -8.15 -3.69 1.97
CA LEU A 284 -8.38 -2.26 2.12
C LEU A 284 -7.19 -1.43 1.63
N SER A 285 -5.96 -1.89 1.87
CA SER A 285 -4.74 -1.23 1.36
C SER A 285 -4.71 -1.22 -0.17
N ASP A 286 -5.01 -2.35 -0.82
CA ASP A 286 -5.05 -2.45 -2.28
C ASP A 286 -6.13 -1.53 -2.86
N LEU A 287 -7.32 -1.48 -2.24
CA LEU A 287 -8.41 -0.60 -2.64
C LEU A 287 -8.04 0.88 -2.46
N LEU A 288 -7.50 1.26 -1.30
CA LEU A 288 -7.08 2.64 -1.02
C LEU A 288 -5.98 3.10 -1.97
N ASN A 289 -4.99 2.26 -2.25
CA ASN A 289 -3.96 2.52 -3.25
C ASN A 289 -4.58 2.81 -4.63
N SER A 290 -5.49 1.95 -5.07
CA SER A 290 -6.18 2.13 -6.34
C SER A 290 -7.00 3.44 -6.36
N ILE A 291 -7.71 3.78 -5.26
CA ILE A 291 -8.45 5.05 -5.12
C ILE A 291 -7.51 6.24 -5.21
N VAL A 292 -6.34 6.19 -4.58
CA VAL A 292 -5.32 7.24 -4.63
C VAL A 292 -4.92 7.54 -6.07
N PHE A 293 -4.63 6.51 -6.87
CA PHE A 293 -4.21 6.69 -8.26
C PHE A 293 -5.37 7.06 -9.19
N VAL A 294 -6.60 6.57 -8.94
CA VAL A 294 -7.81 7.06 -9.62
C VAL A 294 -8.02 8.54 -9.34
N GLY A 295 -7.89 8.94 -8.07
CA GLY A 295 -7.98 10.33 -7.64
C GLY A 295 -6.91 11.22 -8.29
N LEU A 296 -5.67 10.74 -8.35
CA LEU A 296 -4.57 11.43 -9.01
C LEU A 296 -4.85 11.62 -10.51
N GLY A 297 -5.28 10.55 -11.21
CA GLY A 297 -5.64 10.63 -12.63
C GLY A 297 -6.81 11.58 -12.88
N ALA A 298 -7.84 11.54 -12.03
CA ALA A 298 -8.97 12.45 -12.07
C ALA A 298 -8.53 13.93 -11.90
N SER A 299 -7.66 14.17 -10.94
CA SER A 299 -7.16 15.49 -10.60
C SER A 299 -6.28 16.10 -11.71
N LEU A 300 -5.48 15.28 -12.40
CA LEU A 300 -4.71 15.72 -13.57
C LEU A 300 -5.64 16.27 -14.68
N VAL A 301 -6.79 15.62 -14.91
CA VAL A 301 -7.77 16.12 -15.91
C VAL A 301 -8.41 17.43 -15.45
N LEU A 302 -8.69 17.58 -14.15
CA LEU A 302 -9.25 18.82 -13.61
C LEU A 302 -8.32 20.01 -13.85
N VAL A 303 -7.02 19.81 -13.66
CA VAL A 303 -6.00 20.83 -13.97
C VAL A 303 -5.95 21.15 -15.47
N LEU A 304 -6.09 20.14 -16.33
CA LEU A 304 -6.01 20.32 -17.79
C LEU A 304 -7.30 20.91 -18.41
N LYS A 305 -8.48 20.53 -17.90
CA LYS A 305 -9.80 20.94 -18.48
C LYS A 305 -10.44 22.14 -17.77
N GLY A 306 -10.08 22.41 -16.53
CA GLY A 306 -10.68 23.48 -15.73
C GLY A 306 -10.12 24.84 -16.07
N ASN A 307 -10.76 25.89 -15.51
CA ASN A 307 -10.20 27.25 -15.49
C ASN A 307 -8.92 27.34 -14.60
N LEU A 308 -8.25 26.19 -14.38
CA LEU A 308 -7.06 26.03 -13.55
C LEU A 308 -5.76 26.08 -14.37
N LEU A 309 -5.84 26.28 -15.69
CA LEU A 309 -4.66 26.45 -16.51
C LEU A 309 -3.97 27.78 -16.15
N PRO A 310 -2.65 27.75 -15.89
CA PRO A 310 -1.90 28.97 -15.65
C PRO A 310 -1.81 29.82 -16.93
N ASN A 311 -1.69 31.14 -16.77
CA ASN A 311 -1.51 32.06 -17.90
C ASN A 311 -0.23 31.74 -18.71
N ARG A 312 0.75 31.10 -18.06
CA ARG A 312 2.04 30.68 -18.64
C ARG A 312 2.30 29.20 -18.42
N ILE A 313 1.75 28.37 -19.31
CA ILE A 313 1.94 26.91 -19.30
C ILE A 313 3.43 26.54 -19.51
N ASP A 314 4.12 27.27 -20.39
CA ASP A 314 5.57 27.13 -20.63
C ASP A 314 6.37 27.22 -19.33
N LEU A 315 6.07 28.24 -18.52
CA LEU A 315 6.74 28.46 -17.23
C LEU A 315 6.48 27.31 -16.26
N ALA A 316 5.24 26.83 -16.18
CA ALA A 316 4.87 25.73 -15.29
C ALA A 316 5.57 24.41 -15.66
N ILE A 317 5.70 24.12 -16.95
CA ILE A 317 6.46 22.95 -17.42
C ILE A 317 7.93 23.07 -17.04
N ILE A 318 8.54 24.22 -17.25
CA ILE A 318 9.94 24.46 -16.87
C ILE A 318 10.15 24.31 -15.37
N ILE A 319 9.23 24.83 -14.53
CA ILE A 319 9.26 24.66 -13.07
C ILE A 319 9.25 23.18 -12.71
N GLY A 320 8.31 22.40 -13.23
CA GLY A 320 8.23 20.96 -12.96
C GLY A 320 9.51 20.20 -13.33
N ILE A 321 10.12 20.53 -14.48
CA ILE A 321 11.41 19.96 -14.90
C ILE A 321 12.54 20.36 -13.94
N ILE A 322 12.64 21.61 -13.55
CA ILE A 322 13.67 22.10 -12.62
C ILE A 322 13.53 21.40 -11.26
N LEU A 323 12.31 21.29 -10.72
CA LEU A 323 12.03 20.61 -9.47
C LEU A 323 12.45 19.15 -9.54
N TYR A 324 12.09 18.45 -10.62
CA TYR A 324 12.50 17.05 -10.83
C TYR A 324 14.02 16.90 -10.86
N LEU A 325 14.70 17.69 -11.68
CA LEU A 325 16.16 17.61 -11.81
C LEU A 325 16.86 17.97 -10.50
N ALA A 326 16.41 19.01 -9.78
CA ALA A 326 16.98 19.38 -8.49
C ALA A 326 16.84 18.23 -7.47
N ASN A 327 15.66 17.63 -7.37
CA ASN A 327 15.42 16.49 -6.49
C ASN A 327 16.33 15.30 -6.86
N VAL A 328 16.39 14.90 -8.13
CA VAL A 328 17.24 13.78 -8.58
C VAL A 328 18.72 14.04 -8.29
N ILE A 329 19.22 15.25 -8.60
CA ILE A 329 20.61 15.60 -8.37
C ILE A 329 20.96 15.56 -6.87
N ILE A 330 20.14 16.18 -6.02
CA ILE A 330 20.40 16.19 -4.57
C ILE A 330 20.31 14.79 -3.99
N ARG A 331 19.33 13.98 -4.37
CA ARG A 331 19.21 12.59 -3.93
C ARG A 331 20.42 11.77 -4.34
N TYR A 332 20.90 11.93 -5.58
CA TYR A 332 22.11 11.27 -6.03
C TYR A 332 23.34 11.68 -5.21
N LEU A 333 23.59 12.99 -5.09
CA LEU A 333 24.74 13.51 -4.33
C LEU A 333 24.68 13.09 -2.86
N TYR A 334 23.50 13.17 -2.25
CA TYR A 334 23.29 12.78 -0.86
C TYR A 334 23.53 11.29 -0.63
N SER A 335 22.99 10.43 -1.50
CA SER A 335 23.20 8.99 -1.40
C SER A 335 24.65 8.58 -1.63
N PHE A 336 25.33 9.24 -2.54
CA PHE A 336 26.74 8.95 -2.84
C PHE A 336 27.68 9.43 -1.73
N PHE A 337 27.56 10.71 -1.28
CA PHE A 337 28.49 11.30 -0.32
C PHE A 337 28.13 11.03 1.14
N VAL A 338 26.85 11.09 1.51
CA VAL A 338 26.39 10.96 2.90
C VAL A 338 26.08 9.52 3.27
N LEU A 339 25.27 8.82 2.45
CA LEU A 339 24.92 7.41 2.70
C LEU A 339 26.02 6.44 2.25
N ARG A 340 27.03 6.93 1.51
CA ARG A 340 28.16 6.16 0.98
C ARG A 340 27.72 4.92 0.22
N ILE A 341 26.76 5.10 -0.67
CA ILE A 341 26.25 4.08 -1.56
C ILE A 341 27.08 4.10 -2.84
N ASN A 342 27.23 2.96 -3.52
CA ASN A 342 27.94 2.90 -4.79
C ASN A 342 27.22 3.71 -5.88
N ASN A 343 27.93 4.07 -6.95
CA ASN A 343 27.42 4.93 -8.01
C ASN A 343 26.11 4.39 -8.64
N LYS A 344 26.06 3.09 -8.98
CA LYS A 344 24.89 2.48 -9.62
C LYS A 344 23.65 2.54 -8.70
N ASP A 345 23.81 2.16 -7.44
CA ASP A 345 22.73 2.14 -6.46
C ASP A 345 22.30 3.56 -6.08
N SER A 346 23.22 4.54 -6.13
CA SER A 346 22.89 5.96 -5.91
C SER A 346 21.98 6.52 -7.01
N TRP A 347 22.20 6.13 -8.27
CA TRP A 347 21.27 6.46 -9.35
C TRP A 347 19.91 5.80 -9.19
N ILE A 348 19.87 4.53 -8.75
CA ILE A 348 18.60 3.83 -8.47
C ILE A 348 17.85 4.54 -7.33
N PHE A 349 18.54 4.92 -6.26
CA PHE A 349 17.94 5.67 -5.15
C PHE A 349 17.43 7.05 -5.61
N ALA A 350 18.22 7.78 -6.39
CA ALA A 350 17.85 9.11 -6.86
C ALA A 350 16.61 9.10 -7.76
N LEU A 351 16.57 8.20 -8.72
CA LEU A 351 15.45 8.05 -9.64
C LEU A 351 14.24 7.37 -8.99
N GLY A 352 14.44 6.59 -7.91
CA GLY A 352 13.36 5.92 -7.18
C GLY A 352 12.53 6.84 -6.29
N GLY A 353 12.88 8.12 -6.14
CA GLY A 353 12.06 9.12 -5.46
C GLY A 353 10.93 9.60 -6.36
N ILE A 354 9.84 8.88 -6.39
CA ILE A 354 8.70 9.13 -7.27
C ILE A 354 7.63 9.90 -6.49
N HIS A 355 7.11 10.96 -7.11
CA HIS A 355 6.07 11.78 -6.51
C HIS A 355 4.69 11.22 -6.85
N GLY A 356 3.77 11.31 -5.89
CA GLY A 356 2.45 10.72 -6.00
C GLY A 356 1.32 11.65 -5.55
N ALA A 357 0.27 11.02 -5.04
CA ALA A 357 -0.95 11.72 -4.67
C ALA A 357 -0.79 12.68 -3.48
N VAL A 358 0.14 12.41 -2.56
CA VAL A 358 0.40 13.32 -1.42
C VAL A 358 0.96 14.65 -1.91
N THR A 359 1.93 14.63 -2.85
CA THR A 359 2.42 15.84 -3.51
C THR A 359 1.28 16.66 -4.11
N PHE A 360 0.35 16.00 -4.81
CA PHE A 360 -0.80 16.66 -5.40
C PHE A 360 -1.78 17.18 -4.34
N ALA A 361 -2.07 16.40 -3.31
CA ALA A 361 -2.91 16.82 -2.20
C ALA A 361 -2.37 18.08 -1.51
N LEU A 362 -1.07 18.13 -1.26
CA LEU A 362 -0.42 19.30 -0.65
C LEU A 362 -0.54 20.55 -1.52
N ALA A 363 -0.47 20.41 -2.84
CA ALA A 363 -0.69 21.54 -3.73
C ALA A 363 -2.11 22.13 -3.59
N TYR A 364 -3.10 21.29 -3.29
CA TYR A 364 -4.49 21.72 -3.05
C TYR A 364 -4.75 22.23 -1.62
N THR A 365 -3.90 21.96 -0.63
CA THR A 365 -4.06 22.54 0.72
C THR A 365 -3.79 24.04 0.76
N ILE A 366 -3.21 24.59 -0.31
CA ILE A 366 -2.95 26.01 -0.40
C ILE A 366 -4.27 26.75 -0.59
N ASP A 367 -4.60 27.60 0.38
CA ASP A 367 -5.81 28.43 0.31
C ASP A 367 -5.71 29.46 -0.82
N GLN A 368 -6.64 29.38 -1.77
CA GLN A 368 -6.73 30.29 -2.90
C GLN A 368 -7.02 31.75 -2.48
N THR A 369 -7.49 31.97 -1.25
CA THR A 369 -7.69 33.30 -0.70
C THR A 369 -6.38 33.97 -0.25
N LEU A 370 -5.38 33.16 0.08
CA LEU A 370 -4.07 33.57 0.58
C LEU A 370 -3.04 33.82 -0.54
N ILE A 371 -3.17 33.06 -1.63
CA ILE A 371 -2.27 33.15 -2.79
C ILE A 371 -3.07 33.57 -4.03
N SER A 372 -2.47 34.40 -4.90
CA SER A 372 -3.15 34.81 -6.13
C SER A 372 -3.54 33.59 -6.97
N SER A 373 -4.73 33.63 -7.58
CA SER A 373 -5.27 32.54 -8.40
C SER A 373 -4.28 32.08 -9.48
N ASN A 374 -3.54 33.00 -10.10
CA ASN A 374 -2.54 32.64 -11.11
C ASN A 374 -1.36 31.83 -10.52
N ASN A 375 -0.88 32.18 -9.32
CA ASN A 375 0.18 31.42 -8.65
C ASN A 375 -0.32 30.07 -8.18
N PHE A 376 -1.56 29.97 -7.72
CA PHE A 376 -2.18 28.69 -7.35
C PHE A 376 -2.25 27.74 -8.56
N HIS A 377 -2.72 28.23 -9.72
CA HIS A 377 -2.76 27.43 -10.96
C HIS A 377 -1.36 27.05 -11.43
N LEU A 378 -0.38 27.95 -11.28
CA LEU A 378 1.01 27.70 -11.60
C LEU A 378 1.57 26.56 -10.74
N ILE A 379 1.31 26.56 -9.44
CA ILE A 379 1.75 25.52 -8.51
C ILE A 379 1.12 24.18 -8.92
N LEU A 380 -0.20 24.12 -9.04
CA LEU A 380 -0.91 22.86 -9.37
C LEU A 380 -0.40 22.23 -10.67
N PHE A 381 -0.22 23.05 -11.71
CA PHE A 381 0.23 22.52 -13.00
C PHE A 381 1.71 22.10 -12.96
N SER A 382 2.56 22.84 -12.25
CA SER A 382 3.97 22.49 -12.10
C SER A 382 4.16 21.18 -11.35
N GLU A 383 3.38 20.95 -10.28
CA GLU A 383 3.42 19.70 -9.52
C GLU A 383 2.84 18.52 -10.32
N ALA A 384 1.80 18.75 -11.12
CA ALA A 384 1.30 17.73 -12.04
C ALA A 384 2.38 17.30 -13.06
N VAL A 385 3.13 18.25 -13.62
CA VAL A 385 4.26 17.97 -14.52
C VAL A 385 5.37 17.20 -13.79
N LEU A 386 5.73 17.60 -12.57
CA LEU A 386 6.70 16.90 -11.74
C LEU A 386 6.30 15.44 -11.52
N ILE A 387 5.06 15.18 -11.11
CA ILE A 387 4.53 13.83 -10.87
C ILE A 387 4.65 12.98 -12.14
N ILE A 388 4.16 13.48 -13.26
CA ILE A 388 4.20 12.77 -14.55
C ILE A 388 5.64 12.42 -14.94
N ILE A 389 6.57 13.38 -14.87
CA ILE A 389 7.97 13.16 -15.21
C ILE A 389 8.61 12.16 -14.26
N SER A 390 8.36 12.27 -12.95
CA SER A 390 8.91 11.37 -11.94
C SER A 390 8.41 9.93 -12.07
N MET A 391 7.27 9.70 -12.69
CA MET A 391 6.76 8.37 -13.01
C MET A 391 7.32 7.84 -14.34
N ILE A 392 7.34 8.66 -15.39
CA ILE A 392 7.71 8.21 -16.75
C ILE A 392 9.22 7.96 -16.84
N VAL A 393 10.04 8.91 -16.40
CA VAL A 393 11.50 8.83 -16.60
C VAL A 393 12.11 7.59 -15.93
N PRO A 394 11.84 7.31 -14.65
CA PRO A 394 12.35 6.09 -14.01
C PRO A 394 11.77 4.81 -14.61
N THR A 395 10.50 4.80 -15.02
CA THR A 395 9.88 3.63 -15.67
C THR A 395 10.65 3.23 -16.93
N VAL A 396 11.10 4.20 -17.72
CA VAL A 396 11.90 3.93 -18.92
C VAL A 396 13.31 3.50 -18.53
N ILE A 397 13.98 4.25 -17.66
CA ILE A 397 15.39 4.02 -17.32
C ILE A 397 15.58 2.67 -16.59
N PHE A 398 14.72 2.35 -15.64
CA PHE A 398 14.86 1.13 -14.83
C PHE A 398 14.73 -0.15 -15.64
N ARG A 399 13.95 -0.14 -16.73
CA ARG A 399 13.86 -1.29 -17.64
C ARG A 399 15.20 -1.65 -18.32
N PHE A 400 16.12 -0.67 -18.43
CA PHE A 400 17.47 -0.89 -18.99
C PHE A 400 18.52 -1.12 -17.91
N VAL A 401 18.32 -0.64 -16.68
CA VAL A 401 19.32 -0.64 -15.61
C VAL A 401 19.13 -1.80 -14.64
N LEU A 402 17.87 -2.15 -14.34
CA LEU A 402 17.54 -3.19 -13.37
C LEU A 402 17.33 -4.55 -14.04
N PRO A 403 17.79 -5.64 -13.41
CA PRO A 403 17.46 -6.98 -13.88
C PRO A 403 15.97 -7.25 -13.73
N LYS A 404 15.42 -7.97 -14.67
CA LYS A 404 14.02 -8.43 -14.58
C LYS A 404 13.86 -9.41 -13.40
N GLU A 405 12.77 -9.32 -12.73
CA GLU A 405 12.28 -10.38 -11.85
C GLU A 405 11.70 -11.50 -12.71
N LYS A 406 11.67 -12.73 -12.17
CA LYS A 406 10.94 -13.80 -12.86
C LYS A 406 9.52 -13.32 -13.13
N SER A 407 9.03 -13.55 -14.33
CA SER A 407 7.67 -13.13 -14.70
C SER A 407 6.66 -13.82 -13.78
N ASP A 408 5.52 -13.18 -13.52
CA ASP A 408 4.46 -13.80 -12.73
C ASP A 408 3.96 -15.09 -13.41
N GLU A 409 4.02 -15.16 -14.75
CA GLU A 409 3.74 -16.38 -15.53
C GLU A 409 4.73 -17.50 -15.21
N GLU A 410 6.04 -17.22 -15.16
CA GLU A 410 7.07 -18.22 -14.80
C GLU A 410 6.94 -18.67 -13.34
N LYS A 411 6.58 -17.76 -12.43
CA LYS A 411 6.30 -18.09 -11.03
C LYS A 411 5.02 -18.94 -10.91
N GLU A 412 3.98 -18.59 -11.64
CA GLU A 412 2.70 -19.30 -11.66
C GLU A 412 2.87 -20.72 -12.24
N GLU A 413 3.62 -20.87 -13.33
CA GLU A 413 3.97 -22.20 -13.88
C GLU A 413 4.75 -23.05 -12.88
N GLU A 414 5.73 -22.47 -12.18
CA GLU A 414 6.52 -23.21 -11.20
C GLU A 414 5.69 -23.58 -9.94
N ILE A 415 4.80 -22.69 -9.50
CA ILE A 415 3.84 -22.96 -8.41
C ILE A 415 2.87 -24.07 -8.83
N ASN A 416 2.33 -24.00 -10.05
CA ASN A 416 1.42 -25.02 -10.58
C ASN A 416 2.12 -26.38 -10.69
N HIS A 417 3.37 -26.41 -11.14
CA HIS A 417 4.16 -27.64 -11.14
C HIS A 417 4.40 -28.20 -9.73
N ILE A 418 4.64 -27.34 -8.74
CA ILE A 418 4.78 -27.78 -7.35
C ILE A 418 3.44 -28.32 -6.83
N LYS A 419 2.33 -27.67 -7.17
CA LYS A 419 0.97 -28.06 -6.80
C LYS A 419 0.58 -29.40 -7.43
N GLU A 420 0.89 -29.60 -8.72
CA GLU A 420 0.73 -30.88 -9.40
C GLU A 420 1.51 -32.00 -8.72
N ASN A 421 2.79 -31.79 -8.45
CA ASN A 421 3.62 -32.79 -7.79
C ASN A 421 3.13 -33.12 -6.38
N MET A 422 2.63 -32.12 -5.65
CA MET A 422 2.04 -32.28 -4.32
C MET A 422 0.78 -33.16 -4.37
N VAL A 423 -0.14 -32.85 -5.27
CA VAL A 423 -1.38 -33.63 -5.45
C VAL A 423 -1.07 -35.05 -5.91
N ASN A 424 -0.16 -35.23 -6.87
CA ASN A 424 0.26 -36.52 -7.36
C ASN A 424 0.94 -37.36 -6.26
N TYR A 425 1.76 -36.73 -5.40
CA TYR A 425 2.33 -37.40 -4.24
C TYR A 425 1.23 -37.89 -3.28
N ALA A 426 0.27 -37.06 -2.94
CA ALA A 426 -0.83 -37.40 -2.08
C ALA A 426 -1.68 -38.55 -2.67
N LEU A 427 -2.00 -38.50 -3.96
CA LEU A 427 -2.74 -39.57 -4.67
C LEU A 427 -1.97 -40.88 -4.67
N ASN A 428 -0.67 -40.87 -4.95
CA ASN A 428 0.17 -42.07 -4.95
C ASN A 428 0.26 -42.76 -3.56
N GLU A 429 0.29 -41.95 -2.49
CA GLU A 429 0.28 -42.50 -1.12
C GLU A 429 -1.11 -43.05 -0.75
N LEU A 430 -2.20 -42.40 -1.20
CA LEU A 430 -3.57 -42.86 -0.99
C LEU A 430 -3.89 -44.13 -1.78
N ASP A 431 -3.33 -44.30 -2.98
CA ASP A 431 -3.50 -45.55 -3.78
C ASP A 431 -2.86 -46.79 -3.11
N LYS A 432 -1.98 -46.62 -2.11
CA LYS A 432 -1.40 -47.70 -1.32
C LYS A 432 -2.33 -48.17 -0.20
N ILE A 433 -3.38 -47.46 0.11
CA ILE A 433 -4.34 -47.73 1.18
C ILE A 433 -5.63 -48.28 0.57
N TYR A 434 -6.18 -49.36 1.18
CA TYR A 434 -7.49 -49.86 0.75
C TYR A 434 -8.59 -48.92 1.16
N LEU A 435 -9.20 -48.25 0.17
CA LEU A 435 -10.32 -47.34 0.36
C LEU A 435 -11.58 -47.83 -0.34
N PRO A 436 -12.78 -47.59 0.21
CA PRO A 436 -14.03 -47.83 -0.49
C PRO A 436 -14.07 -47.06 -1.83
N LYS A 437 -14.47 -47.74 -2.91
CA LYS A 437 -14.42 -47.18 -4.28
C LYS A 437 -15.11 -45.83 -4.41
N LYS A 438 -16.18 -45.57 -3.66
CA LYS A 438 -16.93 -44.30 -3.68
C LYS A 438 -16.08 -43.16 -3.11
N ILE A 439 -15.50 -43.37 -1.93
CA ILE A 439 -14.64 -42.37 -1.25
C ILE A 439 -13.38 -42.12 -2.07
N HIS A 440 -12.72 -43.18 -2.53
CA HIS A 440 -11.52 -43.07 -3.36
C HIS A 440 -11.76 -42.24 -4.65
N LYS A 441 -12.87 -42.48 -5.34
CA LYS A 441 -13.22 -41.72 -6.57
C LYS A 441 -13.49 -40.27 -6.28
N GLN A 442 -14.22 -39.95 -5.21
CA GLN A 442 -14.52 -38.58 -4.81
C GLN A 442 -13.26 -37.84 -4.39
N LEU A 443 -12.46 -38.42 -3.51
CA LEU A 443 -11.20 -37.83 -3.04
C LEU A 443 -10.24 -37.54 -4.20
N LYS A 444 -10.11 -38.49 -5.14
CA LYS A 444 -9.29 -38.32 -6.35
C LYS A 444 -9.80 -37.18 -7.23
N PHE A 445 -11.10 -37.01 -7.33
CA PHE A 445 -11.70 -35.88 -8.05
C PHE A 445 -11.41 -34.55 -7.35
N ASP A 446 -11.63 -34.49 -6.04
CA ASP A 446 -11.47 -33.26 -5.25
C ASP A 446 -9.98 -32.82 -5.20
N LEU A 447 -9.05 -33.76 -5.04
CA LEU A 447 -7.62 -33.45 -5.10
C LEU A 447 -7.18 -32.98 -6.51
N LYS A 448 -7.69 -33.59 -7.57
CA LYS A 448 -7.39 -33.18 -8.95
C LYS A 448 -8.03 -31.83 -9.31
N ALA A 449 -9.16 -31.47 -8.69
CA ALA A 449 -9.78 -30.16 -8.85
C ALA A 449 -8.88 -29.02 -8.34
N GLN A 450 -7.95 -29.30 -7.43
CA GLN A 450 -6.98 -28.29 -6.99
C GLN A 450 -6.01 -27.85 -8.11
N ILE A 451 -5.76 -28.69 -9.11
CA ILE A 451 -4.80 -28.47 -10.20
C ILE A 451 -5.49 -28.21 -11.56
N ASP A 452 -6.74 -27.79 -11.55
CA ASP A 452 -7.57 -27.50 -12.75
C ASP A 452 -7.64 -28.67 -13.76
N GLU A 453 -7.31 -29.90 -13.38
CA GLU A 453 -7.45 -31.08 -14.23
C GLU A 453 -8.92 -31.56 -14.39
N THR A 454 -9.88 -30.81 -13.84
CA THR A 454 -11.30 -31.15 -13.95
C THR A 454 -12.00 -30.32 -15.01
N SER A 455 -12.70 -30.96 -15.95
CA SER A 455 -13.48 -30.21 -16.94
C SER A 455 -14.71 -29.55 -16.31
N MET A 456 -15.18 -28.43 -16.89
CA MET A 456 -16.42 -27.79 -16.47
C MET A 456 -17.63 -28.76 -16.52
N LYS A 457 -17.60 -29.75 -17.42
CA LYS A 457 -18.64 -30.78 -17.50
C LYS A 457 -18.60 -31.73 -16.30
N ASP A 458 -17.39 -32.12 -15.89
CA ASP A 458 -17.21 -33.01 -14.72
C ASP A 458 -17.60 -32.27 -13.44
N PHE A 459 -17.24 -31.00 -13.31
CA PHE A 459 -17.69 -30.14 -12.21
C PHE A 459 -19.21 -30.05 -12.12
N LEU A 460 -19.89 -29.74 -13.23
CA LEU A 460 -21.34 -29.67 -13.26
C LEU A 460 -22.00 -31.03 -12.99
N PHE A 461 -21.39 -32.12 -13.42
CA PHE A 461 -21.88 -33.47 -13.16
C PHE A 461 -21.76 -33.82 -11.66
N GLU A 462 -20.64 -33.56 -11.02
CA GLU A 462 -20.47 -33.81 -9.58
C GLU A 462 -21.29 -32.83 -8.72
N LEU A 463 -21.43 -31.56 -9.14
CA LEU A 463 -22.34 -30.61 -8.50
C LEU A 463 -23.80 -31.11 -8.52
N ARG A 464 -24.28 -31.61 -9.67
CA ARG A 464 -25.62 -32.17 -9.79
C ARG A 464 -25.80 -33.42 -8.96
N LYS A 465 -24.76 -34.19 -8.77
CA LYS A 465 -24.74 -35.40 -7.94
C LYS A 465 -24.73 -35.05 -6.45
N SER A 466 -23.99 -34.04 -6.03
CA SER A 466 -23.94 -33.60 -4.62
C SER A 466 -25.29 -33.08 -4.12
N ILE A 467 -26.12 -32.50 -4.98
CA ILE A 467 -27.49 -32.07 -4.65
C ILE A 467 -28.43 -33.26 -4.33
N ASN A 468 -28.12 -34.48 -4.83
CA ASN A 468 -28.98 -35.66 -4.76
C ASN A 468 -28.39 -36.80 -3.91
N ILE A 469 -27.27 -36.61 -3.22
CA ILE A 469 -26.67 -37.65 -2.37
C ILE A 469 -27.36 -37.58 -1.00
N PRO A 470 -27.96 -38.67 -0.48
CA PRO A 470 -28.37 -38.77 0.90
C PRO A 470 -27.11 -38.67 1.79
N GLU A 471 -27.23 -37.96 2.89
CA GLU A 471 -26.20 -37.94 3.93
C GLU A 471 -25.83 -39.40 4.29
N GLY A 472 -24.53 -39.72 4.28
CA GLY A 472 -24.04 -41.06 4.66
C GLY A 472 -24.33 -41.36 6.14
N SER A 473 -24.14 -42.58 6.57
CA SER A 473 -24.19 -42.86 8.00
C SER A 473 -23.12 -42.08 8.75
N PRO A 474 -23.32 -41.74 10.06
CA PRO A 474 -22.31 -41.03 10.84
C PRO A 474 -20.92 -41.65 10.76
N ASP A 475 -20.83 -42.98 10.75
CA ASP A 475 -19.57 -43.70 10.64
C ASP A 475 -18.90 -43.52 9.26
N GLU A 476 -19.69 -43.43 8.18
CA GLU A 476 -19.16 -43.14 6.83
C GLU A 476 -18.64 -41.73 6.70
N LEU A 477 -19.30 -40.78 7.34
CA LEU A 477 -18.87 -39.36 7.36
C LEU A 477 -17.58 -39.21 8.16
N GLU A 478 -17.50 -39.79 9.36
CA GLU A 478 -16.29 -39.76 10.20
C GLU A 478 -15.10 -40.41 9.46
N PHE A 479 -15.30 -41.57 8.84
CA PHE A 479 -14.26 -42.21 8.06
C PHE A 479 -13.80 -41.37 6.86
N ARG A 480 -14.75 -40.74 6.14
CA ARG A 480 -14.44 -39.81 5.06
C ARG A 480 -13.55 -38.67 5.54
N ASP A 481 -13.90 -38.03 6.64
CA ASP A 481 -13.17 -36.91 7.20
C ASP A 481 -11.76 -37.29 7.66
N GLU A 482 -11.59 -38.47 8.24
CA GLU A 482 -10.24 -38.99 8.57
C GLU A 482 -9.37 -39.14 7.33
N ILE A 483 -9.92 -39.65 6.23
CA ILE A 483 -9.17 -39.83 4.98
C ILE A 483 -8.80 -38.46 4.35
N TYR A 484 -9.70 -37.47 4.39
CA TYR A 484 -9.38 -36.12 3.89
C TYR A 484 -8.32 -35.46 4.76
N ARG A 485 -8.39 -35.57 6.09
CA ARG A 485 -7.32 -35.08 7.00
C ARG A 485 -5.97 -35.74 6.68
N TYR A 486 -6.00 -37.03 6.37
CA TYR A 486 -4.78 -37.77 5.97
C TYR A 486 -4.24 -37.25 4.65
N ALA A 487 -5.08 -37.01 3.65
CA ALA A 487 -4.69 -36.41 2.37
C ALA A 487 -4.04 -35.03 2.55
N PHE A 488 -4.70 -34.10 3.26
CA PHE A 488 -4.14 -32.80 3.54
C PHE A 488 -2.82 -32.85 4.33
N ARG A 489 -2.66 -33.85 5.21
CA ARG A 489 -1.39 -34.08 5.92
C ARG A 489 -0.28 -34.51 4.96
N LEU A 490 -0.57 -35.34 3.97
CA LEU A 490 0.40 -35.77 2.95
C LEU A 490 0.85 -34.58 2.11
N GLU A 491 -0.08 -33.71 1.67
CA GLU A 491 0.22 -32.49 0.93
C GLU A 491 1.11 -31.55 1.74
N ARG A 492 0.79 -31.29 3.02
CA ARG A 492 1.61 -30.45 3.91
C ARG A 492 3.01 -31.03 4.13
N ASN A 493 3.12 -32.33 4.29
CA ASN A 493 4.42 -33.01 4.45
C ASN A 493 5.29 -32.84 3.21
N TYR A 494 4.70 -32.99 2.01
CA TYR A 494 5.39 -32.76 0.75
C TYR A 494 5.92 -31.33 0.63
N LEU A 495 5.07 -30.34 0.89
CA LEU A 495 5.48 -28.93 0.88
C LEU A 495 6.57 -28.64 1.93
N GLY A 496 6.48 -29.23 3.12
CA GLY A 496 7.50 -29.09 4.17
C GLY A 496 8.86 -29.60 3.74
N GLN A 497 8.92 -30.73 3.02
CA GLN A 497 10.17 -31.31 2.50
C GLN A 497 10.79 -30.42 1.40
N ILE A 498 9.98 -29.93 0.45
CA ILE A 498 10.47 -29.13 -0.66
C ILE A 498 10.85 -27.70 -0.21
N SER A 499 10.14 -27.13 0.75
CA SER A 499 10.46 -25.80 1.27
C SER A 499 11.85 -25.69 1.90
N GLN A 500 12.37 -26.81 2.43
CA GLN A 500 13.75 -26.88 2.95
C GLN A 500 14.80 -26.88 1.83
N GLN A 501 14.45 -27.37 0.66
CA GLN A 501 15.36 -27.48 -0.50
C GLN A 501 15.37 -26.22 -1.37
N LYS A 502 14.22 -25.55 -1.49
CA LYS A 502 14.02 -24.38 -2.36
C LYS A 502 13.63 -23.11 -1.56
N GLN A 503 14.59 -22.53 -0.85
CA GLN A 503 14.36 -21.31 -0.04
C GLN A 503 13.92 -20.08 -0.87
N GLU A 504 14.15 -20.08 -2.16
CA GLU A 504 13.80 -19.00 -3.08
C GLU A 504 12.27 -18.79 -3.20
N TYR A 505 11.46 -19.83 -3.00
CA TYR A 505 9.98 -19.84 -3.11
C TYR A 505 9.27 -19.96 -1.77
N ARG A 506 9.87 -19.41 -0.72
CA ARG A 506 9.34 -19.55 0.64
C ARG A 506 7.95 -18.95 0.80
N ASP A 507 7.68 -17.81 0.17
CA ASP A 507 6.40 -17.11 0.30
C ASP A 507 5.30 -17.85 -0.46
N GLU A 508 5.63 -18.41 -1.61
CA GLU A 508 4.75 -19.25 -2.42
C GLU A 508 4.41 -20.56 -1.69
N PHE A 509 5.39 -21.23 -1.08
CA PHE A 509 5.14 -22.40 -0.25
C PHE A 509 4.24 -22.10 0.95
N LEU A 510 4.43 -20.95 1.60
CA LEU A 510 3.55 -20.54 2.69
C LEU A 510 2.13 -20.25 2.21
N SER A 511 1.97 -19.75 0.98
CA SER A 511 0.66 -19.55 0.37
C SER A 511 -0.05 -20.87 0.11
N LEU A 512 0.60 -21.84 -0.53
CA LEU A 512 0.05 -23.17 -0.76
C LEU A 512 -0.27 -23.90 0.55
N TYR A 513 0.62 -23.83 1.52
CA TYR A 513 0.41 -24.43 2.85
C TYR A 513 -0.84 -23.83 3.53
N ARG A 514 -1.04 -22.53 3.40
CA ARG A 514 -2.24 -21.85 3.91
C ARG A 514 -3.50 -22.30 3.18
N GLU A 515 -3.46 -22.46 1.85
CA GLU A 515 -4.60 -22.96 1.06
C GLU A 515 -5.05 -24.34 1.55
N ILE A 516 -4.11 -25.25 1.79
CA ILE A 516 -4.41 -26.58 2.32
C ILE A 516 -5.05 -26.52 3.71
N LEU A 517 -4.50 -25.69 4.61
CA LEU A 517 -5.07 -25.53 5.95
C LEU A 517 -6.49 -24.96 5.90
N LEU A 518 -6.76 -24.00 5.03
CA LEU A 518 -8.10 -23.42 4.84
C LEU A 518 -9.06 -24.44 4.24
N ALA A 519 -8.61 -25.22 3.25
CA ALA A 519 -9.41 -26.30 2.67
C ALA A 519 -9.78 -27.34 3.72
N GLU A 520 -8.82 -27.74 4.56
CA GLU A 520 -9.06 -28.68 5.67
C GLU A 520 -10.10 -28.12 6.66
N VAL A 521 -9.98 -26.85 7.06
CA VAL A 521 -10.94 -26.20 7.97
C VAL A 521 -12.33 -26.12 7.34
N LEU A 522 -12.43 -25.67 6.09
CA LEU A 522 -13.72 -25.57 5.39
C LEU A 522 -14.38 -26.92 5.21
N PHE A 523 -13.60 -27.95 4.89
CA PHE A 523 -14.12 -29.32 4.73
C PHE A 523 -14.68 -29.86 6.05
N LEU A 524 -14.02 -29.59 7.17
CA LEU A 524 -14.45 -30.05 8.51
C LEU A 524 -15.61 -29.24 9.11
N HIS A 525 -15.88 -28.02 8.59
CA HIS A 525 -16.99 -27.15 9.05
C HIS A 525 -18.26 -27.26 8.18
N SER A 526 -18.24 -28.09 7.13
CA SER A 526 -19.42 -28.23 6.25
C SER A 526 -20.53 -29.09 6.87
N GLU A 527 -20.45 -29.42 8.15
CA GLU A 527 -21.40 -30.29 8.88
C GLU A 527 -22.24 -29.56 9.96
N ASP A 528 -22.08 -28.24 10.13
CA ASP A 528 -22.97 -27.39 10.92
C ASP A 528 -23.91 -26.59 9.98
#